data_20f22ac1079f3505df66b9967b8052ff
#
_entry.id   20f22ac1079f3505df66b9967b8052ff
#
_cell.length_a   1.000
_cell.length_b   1.000
_cell.length_c   1.000
_cell.angle_alpha   90.00
_cell.angle_beta   90.00
_cell.angle_gamma   90.00
#
_symmetry.space_group_name_H-M   'P 1'
#
loop_
_entity.id
_entity.type
_entity.pdbx_description
1 polymer ?
#
loop_
_entity_poly.entity_id
_entity_poly.type
_entity_poly.pdbx_seq_one_letter_code
_entity_poly.pdbx_strand_id
1 'polypeptide(L)'
;RLHKLNTAQIITLGFAGVIILGGLLLWLPFCTAPGYHTSFTDAMFTATTSICVTGLVTVVTATHWTLAGKIIILVLIQIGGVGLISLGSIIFISLRKKISLRNRRVIQESYNMDRMGGMVRLVKKVLICVFGAEGIGAVCYAVRFIPQFGLAKGLGYSVFTAVSAFCNAGIDLLGEDSLAQYVADPIVNFTSVGLIIMSGLGFVVWWDIWDKIKRVIRGKLPVGRIFKNLRLHSKIVLMMTLILVVGGTVLIFLFDHGNPESIGTYSPGTKWMASLFQSVTTRTAGFFTVSQERFSN
;
A
#
# COMPACT_ATOMS: atom_id res chain seq x y z
N ARG A 1 28.71 10.30 -27.73
CA ARG A 1 27.78 9.15 -27.81
C ARG A 1 27.18 8.97 -26.42
N LEU A 2 26.03 9.58 -26.13
CA LEU A 2 25.24 9.30 -24.93
C LEU A 2 24.85 7.81 -25.01
N HIS A 3 25.41 7.00 -24.11
CA HIS A 3 25.03 5.61 -23.93
C HIS A 3 23.50 5.56 -23.78
N LYS A 4 22.83 4.87 -24.68
CA LYS A 4 21.37 4.68 -24.59
C LYS A 4 21.11 3.82 -23.35
N LEU A 5 20.74 4.45 -22.24
CA LEU A 5 20.37 3.75 -21.01
C LEU A 5 19.32 2.66 -21.30
N ASN A 6 19.53 1.49 -20.73
CA ASN A 6 18.56 0.39 -20.77
C ASN A 6 17.34 0.74 -19.89
N THR A 7 16.18 0.10 -20.12
CA THR A 7 14.95 0.30 -19.35
C THR A 7 15.19 0.13 -17.85
N ALA A 8 15.89 -0.94 -17.46
CA ALA A 8 16.24 -1.19 -16.06
C ALA A 8 17.04 -0.03 -15.45
N GLN A 9 18.04 0.48 -16.15
CA GLN A 9 18.85 1.62 -15.71
C GLN A 9 18.03 2.89 -15.54
N ILE A 10 17.07 3.16 -16.44
CA ILE A 10 16.17 4.32 -16.32
C ILE A 10 15.31 4.21 -15.06
N ILE A 11 14.77 3.03 -14.79
CA ILE A 11 13.96 2.78 -13.59
C ILE A 11 14.79 2.97 -12.33
N THR A 12 15.95 2.30 -12.25
CA THR A 12 16.84 2.36 -11.08
C THR A 12 17.32 3.79 -10.81
N LEU A 13 17.79 4.50 -11.82
CA LEU A 13 18.22 5.90 -11.68
C LEU A 13 17.06 6.83 -11.30
N GLY A 14 15.85 6.54 -11.83
CA GLY A 14 14.65 7.27 -11.47
C GLY A 14 14.31 7.12 -9.99
N PHE A 15 14.28 5.89 -9.48
CA PHE A 15 14.07 5.62 -8.04
C PHE A 15 15.17 6.24 -7.18
N ALA A 16 16.45 6.05 -7.53
CA ALA A 16 17.56 6.65 -6.82
C ALA A 16 17.46 8.19 -6.76
N GLY A 17 17.10 8.81 -7.88
CA GLY A 17 16.90 10.27 -7.95
C GLY A 17 15.79 10.76 -7.03
N VAL A 18 14.64 10.06 -6.99
CA VAL A 18 13.52 10.42 -6.11
C VAL A 18 13.86 10.16 -4.63
N ILE A 19 14.60 9.09 -4.31
CA ILE A 19 15.08 8.82 -2.95
C ILE A 19 15.99 9.95 -2.47
N ILE A 20 16.98 10.33 -3.28
CA ILE A 20 17.92 11.42 -2.93
C ILE A 20 17.17 12.74 -2.75
N LEU A 21 16.28 13.08 -3.69
CA LEU A 21 15.46 14.31 -3.59
C LEU A 21 14.57 14.30 -2.36
N GLY A 22 13.88 13.18 -2.09
CA GLY A 22 13.04 12.98 -0.92
C GLY A 22 13.81 13.10 0.39
N GLY A 23 14.99 12.45 0.47
CA GLY A 23 15.86 12.53 1.63
C GLY A 23 16.38 13.95 1.88
N LEU A 24 16.79 14.66 0.84
CA LEU A 24 17.21 16.07 0.95
C LEU A 24 16.05 16.96 1.43
N LEU A 25 14.82 16.75 0.92
CA LEU A 25 13.65 17.50 1.36
C LEU A 25 13.32 17.22 2.83
N LEU A 26 13.35 15.95 3.25
CA LEU A 26 13.08 15.56 4.64
C LEU A 26 14.16 16.03 5.62
N TRP A 27 15.40 16.21 5.17
CA TRP A 27 16.50 16.73 5.97
C TRP A 27 16.37 18.23 6.26
N LEU A 28 15.53 18.96 5.53
CA LEU A 28 15.32 20.38 5.76
C LEU A 28 14.68 20.66 7.11
N PRO A 29 15.09 21.72 7.84
CA PRO A 29 14.63 21.97 9.22
C PRO A 29 13.11 22.12 9.37
N PHE A 30 12.39 22.59 8.35
CA PHE A 30 10.94 22.75 8.41
C PHE A 30 10.18 21.43 8.40
N CYS A 31 10.82 20.31 8.06
CA CYS A 31 10.22 18.97 8.07
C CYS A 31 10.31 18.32 9.45
N THR A 32 11.23 18.77 10.32
CA THR A 32 11.44 18.21 11.65
C THR A 32 10.58 18.95 12.68
N ALA A 33 9.94 18.23 13.58
CA ALA A 33 9.13 18.82 14.64
C ALA A 33 10.02 19.55 15.70
N PRO A 34 9.51 20.60 16.34
CA PRO A 34 10.26 21.32 17.38
C PRO A 34 10.75 20.37 18.48
N GLY A 35 12.01 20.50 18.89
CA GLY A 35 12.63 19.66 19.91
C GLY A 35 13.26 18.36 19.39
N TYR A 36 13.13 18.06 18.10
CA TYR A 36 13.81 16.93 17.46
C TYR A 36 14.91 17.41 16.51
N HIS A 37 15.87 16.53 16.27
CA HIS A 37 16.93 16.73 15.28
C HIS A 37 16.93 15.55 14.31
N THR A 38 16.83 15.83 13.02
CA THR A 38 16.87 14.81 11.97
C THR A 38 18.29 14.71 11.42
N SER A 39 18.93 13.55 11.59
CA SER A 39 20.20 13.28 10.92
C SER A 39 19.98 13.10 9.41
N PHE A 40 21.01 13.34 8.60
CA PHE A 40 20.95 13.06 7.17
C PHE A 40 20.64 11.59 6.88
N THR A 41 21.15 10.68 7.72
CA THR A 41 20.93 9.24 7.61
C THR A 41 19.45 8.89 7.85
N ASP A 42 18.81 9.48 8.89
CA ASP A 42 17.39 9.24 9.17
C ASP A 42 16.48 9.77 8.07
N ALA A 43 16.80 10.94 7.52
CA ALA A 43 16.06 11.51 6.40
C ALA A 43 16.17 10.62 5.14
N MET A 44 17.37 10.16 4.81
CA MET A 44 17.61 9.25 3.68
C MET A 44 16.97 7.89 3.89
N PHE A 45 17.03 7.34 5.11
CA PHE A 45 16.36 6.10 5.46
C PHE A 45 14.84 6.23 5.30
N THR A 46 14.25 7.30 5.86
CA THR A 46 12.80 7.55 5.77
C THR A 46 12.35 7.75 4.31
N ALA A 47 13.14 8.44 3.48
CA ALA A 47 12.84 8.57 2.05
C ALA A 47 12.92 7.21 1.33
N THR A 48 13.94 6.41 1.65
CA THR A 48 14.14 5.09 1.04
C THR A 48 13.01 4.14 1.42
N THR A 49 12.68 4.02 2.71
CA THR A 49 11.60 3.14 3.19
C THR A 49 10.24 3.56 2.64
N SER A 50 10.00 4.88 2.48
CA SER A 50 8.76 5.41 1.91
C SER A 50 8.61 5.06 0.43
N ILE A 51 9.66 5.21 -0.38
CA ILE A 51 9.63 4.92 -1.82
C ILE A 51 9.71 3.42 -2.11
N CYS A 52 10.54 2.68 -1.36
CA CYS A 52 10.63 1.22 -1.51
C CYS A 52 9.47 0.50 -0.82
N VAL A 53 8.61 1.24 -0.11
CA VAL A 53 7.41 0.72 0.55
C VAL A 53 7.78 -0.42 1.50
N THR A 54 8.79 -0.19 2.36
CA THR A 54 9.38 -1.23 3.22
C THR A 54 8.73 -1.27 4.61
N GLY A 55 8.30 -0.10 5.15
CA GLY A 55 7.66 0.01 6.45
C GLY A 55 8.59 0.08 7.66
N LEU A 56 9.90 0.07 7.44
CA LEU A 56 10.86 0.24 8.53
C LEU A 56 11.04 1.73 8.87
N VAL A 57 11.14 2.04 10.15
CA VAL A 57 11.31 3.41 10.63
C VAL A 57 12.47 3.50 11.63
N THR A 58 13.29 4.55 11.52
CA THR A 58 14.33 4.88 12.50
C THR A 58 13.85 5.89 13.53
N VAL A 59 12.78 6.62 13.20
CA VAL A 59 12.17 7.64 14.05
C VAL A 59 10.66 7.50 13.99
N VAL A 60 9.96 7.80 15.09
CA VAL A 60 8.49 7.70 15.17
C VAL A 60 7.86 8.74 14.26
N THR A 61 7.20 8.29 13.20
CA THR A 61 6.65 9.17 12.15
C THR A 61 5.60 10.14 12.70
N ALA A 62 4.84 9.71 13.71
CA ALA A 62 3.79 10.51 14.32
C ALA A 62 4.29 11.79 14.99
N THR A 63 5.42 11.71 15.71
CA THR A 63 5.95 12.78 16.58
C THR A 63 7.13 13.53 16.00
N HIS A 64 7.99 12.84 15.24
CA HIS A 64 9.25 13.39 14.72
C HIS A 64 9.05 14.37 13.55
N TRP A 65 8.05 14.13 12.69
CA TRP A 65 7.84 14.93 11.47
C TRP A 65 6.74 15.97 11.64
N THR A 66 7.00 17.18 11.13
CA THR A 66 5.96 18.21 10.97
C THR A 66 4.91 17.77 9.95
N LEU A 67 3.83 18.54 9.81
CA LEU A 67 2.83 18.31 8.76
C LEU A 67 3.46 18.30 7.37
N ALA A 68 4.43 19.19 7.11
CA ALA A 68 5.16 19.23 5.83
C ALA A 68 5.95 17.94 5.60
N GLY A 69 6.69 17.45 6.60
CA GLY A 69 7.41 16.17 6.53
C GLY A 69 6.46 14.99 6.27
N LYS A 70 5.33 14.94 6.97
CA LYS A 70 4.30 13.90 6.77
C LYS A 70 3.69 13.91 5.36
N ILE A 71 3.44 15.09 4.80
CA ILE A 71 2.95 15.22 3.41
C ILE A 71 4.02 14.74 2.42
N ILE A 72 5.30 15.08 2.63
CA ILE A 72 6.40 14.59 1.79
C ILE A 72 6.47 13.07 1.86
N ILE A 73 6.44 12.47 3.05
CA ILE A 73 6.44 11.01 3.24
C ILE A 73 5.25 10.38 2.50
N LEU A 74 4.04 10.94 2.63
CA LEU A 74 2.84 10.45 1.94
C LEU A 74 3.01 10.47 0.41
N VAL A 75 3.58 11.55 -0.14
CA VAL A 75 3.86 11.66 -1.57
C VAL A 75 4.91 10.64 -2.02
N LEU A 76 5.95 10.40 -1.21
CA LEU A 76 6.97 9.40 -1.50
C LEU A 76 6.38 7.98 -1.49
N ILE A 77 5.52 7.65 -0.51
CA ILE A 77 4.78 6.37 -0.47
C ILE A 77 3.92 6.21 -1.72
N GLN A 78 3.19 7.24 -2.12
CA GLN A 78 2.35 7.21 -3.32
C GLN A 78 3.18 7.00 -4.60
N ILE A 79 4.34 7.64 -4.71
CA ILE A 79 5.28 7.45 -5.82
C ILE A 79 5.78 6.00 -5.86
N GLY A 80 6.14 5.45 -4.71
CA GLY A 80 6.60 4.06 -4.57
C GLY A 80 5.52 3.05 -4.92
N GLY A 81 4.36 3.13 -4.26
CA GLY A 81 3.28 2.15 -4.38
C GLY A 81 2.61 2.12 -5.76
N VAL A 82 2.40 3.28 -6.37
CA VAL A 82 1.86 3.36 -7.74
C VAL A 82 2.92 3.08 -8.80
N GLY A 83 4.18 3.25 -8.43
CA GLY A 83 5.34 3.13 -9.31
C GLY A 83 5.67 4.44 -10.04
N LEU A 84 6.94 4.79 -9.99
CA LEU A 84 7.51 6.02 -10.55
C LEU A 84 7.12 6.25 -12.02
N ILE A 85 7.09 5.17 -12.81
CA ILE A 85 6.80 5.23 -14.24
C ILE A 85 5.36 5.58 -14.51
N SER A 86 4.44 5.10 -13.67
CA SER A 86 3.02 5.42 -13.79
C SER A 86 2.77 6.88 -13.54
N LEU A 87 3.38 7.43 -12.48
CA LEU A 87 3.29 8.86 -12.15
C LEU A 87 4.00 9.72 -13.18
N GLY A 88 5.19 9.32 -13.67
CA GLY A 88 5.85 9.99 -14.78
C GLY A 88 4.99 10.05 -16.04
N SER A 89 4.24 8.98 -16.32
CA SER A 89 3.30 8.93 -17.45
C SER A 89 2.16 9.93 -17.29
N ILE A 90 1.68 10.18 -16.06
CA ILE A 90 0.65 11.19 -15.78
C ILE A 90 1.15 12.58 -16.14
N ILE A 91 2.37 12.92 -15.72
CA ILE A 91 2.96 14.24 -16.03
C ILE A 91 3.01 14.45 -17.54
N PHE A 92 3.43 13.44 -18.32
CA PHE A 92 3.42 13.54 -19.78
C PHE A 92 2.01 13.67 -20.35
N ILE A 93 1.01 12.97 -19.81
CA ILE A 93 -0.39 13.06 -20.23
C ILE A 93 -0.96 14.44 -19.88
N SER A 94 -0.72 14.95 -18.67
CA SER A 94 -1.21 16.26 -18.23
C SER A 94 -0.61 17.40 -19.03
N LEU A 95 0.66 17.29 -19.43
CA LEU A 95 1.33 18.25 -20.30
C LEU A 95 0.93 18.10 -21.78
N ARG A 96 -0.04 17.25 -22.09
CA ARG A 96 -0.48 16.92 -23.47
C ARG A 96 0.67 16.52 -24.42
N LYS A 97 1.83 16.12 -23.89
CA LYS A 97 2.96 15.62 -24.67
C LYS A 97 2.72 14.17 -25.10
N LYS A 98 3.04 13.87 -26.38
CA LYS A 98 2.97 12.49 -26.89
C LYS A 98 4.01 11.62 -26.17
N ILE A 99 3.56 10.52 -25.57
CA ILE A 99 4.46 9.55 -24.93
C ILE A 99 5.25 8.86 -26.05
N SER A 100 6.58 8.97 -26.01
CA SER A 100 7.48 8.36 -26.99
C SER A 100 7.38 6.84 -26.96
N LEU A 101 7.77 6.18 -28.05
CA LEU A 101 7.80 4.71 -28.13
C LEU A 101 8.69 4.09 -27.04
N ARG A 102 9.79 4.79 -26.68
CA ARG A 102 10.70 4.36 -25.59
C ARG A 102 9.99 4.38 -24.24
N ASN A 103 9.27 5.44 -23.91
CA ASN A 103 8.53 5.54 -22.64
C ASN A 103 7.38 4.51 -22.59
N ARG A 104 6.75 4.22 -23.73
CA ARG A 104 5.73 3.14 -23.81
C ARG A 104 6.31 1.76 -23.51
N ARG A 105 7.53 1.45 -23.95
CA ARG A 105 8.22 0.19 -23.59
C ARG A 105 8.49 0.12 -22.11
N VAL A 106 8.99 1.20 -21.50
CA VAL A 106 9.26 1.27 -20.07
C VAL A 106 7.98 1.00 -19.25
N ILE A 107 6.84 1.59 -19.64
CA ILE A 107 5.54 1.32 -19.02
C ILE A 107 5.12 -0.15 -19.21
N GLN A 108 5.28 -0.68 -20.43
CA GLN A 108 4.94 -2.06 -20.76
C GLN A 108 5.69 -3.06 -19.86
N GLU A 109 7.00 -2.88 -19.72
CA GLU A 109 7.85 -3.73 -18.89
C GLU A 109 7.47 -3.61 -17.41
N SER A 110 7.18 -2.41 -16.92
CA SER A 110 6.78 -2.18 -15.52
C SER A 110 5.46 -2.83 -15.14
N TYR A 111 4.53 -2.92 -16.09
CA TYR A 111 3.23 -3.57 -15.87
C TYR A 111 3.16 -5.01 -16.40
N ASN A 112 4.28 -5.55 -16.87
CA ASN A 112 4.38 -6.91 -17.43
C ASN A 112 3.28 -7.21 -18.47
N MET A 113 3.14 -6.32 -19.48
CA MET A 113 2.07 -6.40 -20.47
C MET A 113 2.56 -6.84 -21.85
N ASP A 114 1.75 -7.68 -22.51
CA ASP A 114 2.08 -8.25 -23.83
C ASP A 114 1.94 -7.25 -24.99
N ARG A 115 1.22 -6.14 -24.83
CA ARG A 115 0.89 -5.21 -25.92
C ARG A 115 1.14 -3.75 -25.56
N MET A 116 1.72 -2.98 -26.51
CA MET A 116 1.99 -1.53 -26.36
C MET A 116 0.75 -0.63 -26.56
N GLY A 117 -0.35 -1.16 -27.07
CA GLY A 117 -1.53 -0.38 -27.41
C GLY A 117 -2.36 0.01 -26.17
N GLY A 118 -2.78 1.28 -26.10
CA GLY A 118 -3.69 1.72 -25.03
C GLY A 118 -3.06 2.04 -23.67
N MET A 119 -1.73 2.12 -23.58
CA MET A 119 -0.95 2.37 -22.34
C MET A 119 -1.43 3.57 -21.55
N VAL A 120 -1.68 4.70 -22.22
CA VAL A 120 -2.18 5.93 -21.57
C VAL A 120 -3.53 5.69 -20.88
N ARG A 121 -4.42 4.98 -21.59
CA ARG A 121 -5.74 4.63 -21.03
C ARG A 121 -5.63 3.67 -19.86
N LEU A 122 -4.65 2.76 -19.91
CA LEU A 122 -4.36 1.84 -18.84
C LEU A 122 -3.90 2.58 -17.58
N VAL A 123 -2.84 3.40 -17.70
CA VAL A 123 -2.31 4.19 -16.57
C VAL A 123 -3.42 5.04 -15.93
N LYS A 124 -4.24 5.72 -16.75
CA LYS A 124 -5.38 6.48 -16.22
C LYS A 124 -6.38 5.62 -15.44
N LYS A 125 -6.66 4.41 -15.92
CA LYS A 125 -7.54 3.47 -15.20
C LYS A 125 -6.91 3.00 -13.89
N VAL A 126 -5.60 2.66 -13.89
CA VAL A 126 -4.87 2.27 -12.67
C VAL A 126 -5.05 3.35 -11.62
N LEU A 127 -4.77 4.60 -11.96
CA LEU A 127 -4.86 5.70 -11.02
C LEU A 127 -6.27 5.92 -10.46
N ILE A 128 -7.29 5.87 -11.33
CA ILE A 128 -8.67 5.98 -10.87
C ILE A 128 -9.00 4.85 -9.88
N CYS A 129 -8.52 3.63 -10.13
CA CYS A 129 -8.73 2.51 -9.21
C CYS A 129 -7.95 2.69 -7.90
N VAL A 130 -6.70 3.14 -7.95
CA VAL A 130 -5.86 3.41 -6.77
C VAL A 130 -6.51 4.47 -5.90
N PHE A 131 -6.69 5.69 -6.42
CA PHE A 131 -7.29 6.78 -5.67
C PHE A 131 -8.72 6.49 -5.22
N GLY A 132 -9.48 5.69 -6.00
CA GLY A 132 -10.80 5.23 -5.61
C GLY A 132 -10.76 4.30 -4.40
N ALA A 133 -9.86 3.30 -4.39
CA ALA A 133 -9.68 2.37 -3.28
C ALA A 133 -9.16 3.09 -2.02
N GLU A 134 -8.15 3.95 -2.18
CA GLU A 134 -7.62 4.79 -1.10
C GLU A 134 -8.69 5.72 -0.52
N GLY A 135 -9.51 6.35 -1.39
CA GLY A 135 -10.62 7.20 -0.96
C GLY A 135 -11.68 6.45 -0.15
N ILE A 136 -12.06 5.25 -0.60
CA ILE A 136 -12.99 4.38 0.15
C ILE A 136 -12.37 3.99 1.49
N GLY A 137 -11.11 3.57 1.51
CA GLY A 137 -10.38 3.24 2.73
C GLY A 137 -10.30 4.42 3.69
N ALA A 138 -9.99 5.61 3.18
CA ALA A 138 -9.95 6.83 3.99
C ALA A 138 -11.30 7.16 4.62
N VAL A 139 -12.41 6.98 3.91
CA VAL A 139 -13.77 7.15 4.46
C VAL A 139 -14.04 6.13 5.56
N CYS A 140 -13.67 4.86 5.37
CA CYS A 140 -13.83 3.84 6.41
C CYS A 140 -13.01 4.17 7.67
N TYR A 141 -11.74 4.56 7.53
CA TYR A 141 -10.93 4.99 8.67
C TYR A 141 -11.47 6.26 9.33
N ALA A 142 -12.00 7.21 8.55
CA ALA A 142 -12.55 8.46 9.06
C ALA A 142 -13.71 8.25 10.04
N VAL A 143 -14.50 7.19 9.87
CA VAL A 143 -15.59 6.81 10.81
C VAL A 143 -15.04 6.57 12.22
N ARG A 144 -13.78 6.11 12.34
CA ARG A 144 -13.14 5.83 13.65
C ARG A 144 -12.19 6.93 14.10
N PHE A 145 -11.42 7.51 13.19
CA PHE A 145 -10.37 8.48 13.53
C PHE A 145 -10.92 9.88 13.75
N ILE A 146 -11.99 10.31 13.07
CA ILE A 146 -12.57 11.64 13.28
C ILE A 146 -13.15 11.80 14.70
N PRO A 147 -13.96 10.86 15.24
CA PRO A 147 -14.45 10.97 16.61
C PRO A 147 -13.34 10.98 17.67
N GLN A 148 -12.20 10.30 17.40
CA GLN A 148 -11.10 10.16 18.34
C GLN A 148 -10.12 11.34 18.30
N PHE A 149 -9.77 11.83 17.10
CA PHE A 149 -8.71 12.84 16.92
C PHE A 149 -9.23 14.22 16.47
N GLY A 150 -10.53 14.34 16.28
CA GLY A 150 -11.17 15.54 15.70
C GLY A 150 -11.08 15.57 14.18
N LEU A 151 -11.85 16.49 13.55
CA LEU A 151 -12.07 16.50 12.10
C LEU A 151 -10.76 16.61 11.29
N ALA A 152 -9.93 17.61 11.59
CA ALA A 152 -8.74 17.90 10.79
C ALA A 152 -7.66 16.80 10.92
N LYS A 153 -7.30 16.42 12.16
CA LYS A 153 -6.31 15.37 12.41
C LYS A 153 -6.84 13.99 11.99
N GLY A 154 -8.10 13.68 12.34
CA GLY A 154 -8.72 12.40 12.00
C GLY A 154 -8.80 12.17 10.50
N LEU A 155 -9.13 13.21 9.72
CA LEU A 155 -9.13 13.12 8.25
C LEU A 155 -7.70 12.91 7.70
N GLY A 156 -6.71 13.65 8.21
CA GLY A 156 -5.31 13.48 7.82
C GLY A 156 -4.79 12.08 8.11
N TYR A 157 -5.07 11.54 9.29
CA TYR A 157 -4.70 10.17 9.67
C TYR A 157 -5.40 9.12 8.81
N SER A 158 -6.69 9.33 8.51
CA SER A 158 -7.47 8.43 7.65
C SER A 158 -6.90 8.33 6.24
N VAL A 159 -6.57 9.47 5.64
CA VAL A 159 -5.98 9.52 4.29
C VAL A 159 -4.59 8.89 4.30
N PHE A 160 -3.75 9.26 5.28
CA PHE A 160 -2.39 8.74 5.40
C PHE A 160 -2.39 7.22 5.56
N THR A 161 -3.20 6.70 6.50
CA THR A 161 -3.28 5.26 6.77
C THR A 161 -3.85 4.49 5.56
N ALA A 162 -4.86 5.06 4.85
CA ALA A 162 -5.43 4.43 3.66
C ALA A 162 -4.42 4.31 2.51
N VAL A 163 -3.66 5.38 2.24
CA VAL A 163 -2.59 5.38 1.23
C VAL A 163 -1.49 4.40 1.63
N SER A 164 -1.04 4.46 2.88
CA SER A 164 0.01 3.59 3.40
C SER A 164 -0.41 2.11 3.35
N ALA A 165 -1.67 1.79 3.70
CA ALA A 165 -2.20 0.43 3.64
C ALA A 165 -2.35 -0.07 2.19
N PHE A 166 -2.88 0.76 1.29
CA PHE A 166 -3.03 0.39 -0.11
C PHE A 166 -1.68 0.22 -0.81
N CYS A 167 -0.71 1.08 -0.51
CA CYS A 167 0.64 0.97 -1.05
C CYS A 167 1.48 -0.13 -0.37
N ASN A 168 1.00 -0.76 0.71
CA ASN A 168 1.74 -1.69 1.58
C ASN A 168 2.99 -1.05 2.20
N ALA A 169 2.91 0.21 2.62
CA ALA A 169 4.05 0.94 3.17
C ALA A 169 4.27 0.70 4.67
N GLY A 170 3.19 0.39 5.42
CA GLY A 170 3.29 0.11 6.85
C GLY A 170 3.71 1.27 7.74
N ILE A 171 3.75 2.47 7.19
CA ILE A 171 4.04 3.69 7.93
C ILE A 171 2.71 4.31 8.36
N ASP A 172 2.57 4.66 9.64
CA ASP A 172 1.38 5.31 10.19
C ASP A 172 1.71 6.56 11.01
N LEU A 173 0.67 7.24 11.45
CA LEU A 173 0.75 8.46 12.27
C LEU A 173 0.17 8.25 13.67
N LEU A 174 -0.03 7.00 14.11
CA LEU A 174 -0.70 6.67 15.37
C LEU A 174 0.26 6.53 16.55
N GLY A 175 1.56 6.40 16.29
CA GLY A 175 2.60 6.30 17.31
C GLY A 175 3.49 5.06 17.17
N GLU A 176 4.08 4.63 18.28
CA GLU A 176 5.00 3.49 18.31
C GLU A 176 4.25 2.15 18.17
N ASP A 177 3.02 2.10 18.66
CA ASP A 177 2.21 0.88 18.71
C ASP A 177 1.39 0.63 17.42
N SER A 178 1.61 1.41 16.37
CA SER A 178 0.88 1.27 15.09
C SER A 178 -0.65 1.15 15.28
N LEU A 179 -1.26 0.06 14.82
CA LEU A 179 -2.70 -0.18 14.95
C LEU A 179 -3.09 -1.02 16.18
N ALA A 180 -2.19 -1.22 17.17
CA ALA A 180 -2.45 -2.09 18.32
C ALA A 180 -3.68 -1.66 19.13
N GLN A 181 -3.93 -0.35 19.28
CA GLN A 181 -5.12 0.17 19.97
C GLN A 181 -6.44 -0.21 19.26
N TYR A 182 -6.40 -0.63 18.01
CA TYR A 182 -7.56 -1.02 17.20
C TYR A 182 -7.66 -2.54 16.98
N VAL A 183 -6.94 -3.36 17.76
CA VAL A 183 -6.95 -4.82 17.62
C VAL A 183 -8.38 -5.41 17.65
N ALA A 184 -9.28 -4.83 18.46
CA ALA A 184 -10.68 -5.25 18.57
C ALA A 184 -11.64 -4.47 17.65
N ASP A 185 -11.16 -3.53 16.84
CA ASP A 185 -12.00 -2.71 15.98
C ASP A 185 -12.19 -3.35 14.58
N PRO A 186 -13.40 -3.84 14.24
CA PRO A 186 -13.62 -4.50 12.96
C PRO A 186 -13.44 -3.56 11.76
N ILE A 187 -13.83 -2.28 11.89
CA ILE A 187 -13.78 -1.33 10.77
C ILE A 187 -12.32 -1.10 10.37
N VAL A 188 -11.45 -0.81 11.34
CA VAL A 188 -10.02 -0.58 11.07
C VAL A 188 -9.36 -1.84 10.52
N ASN A 189 -9.60 -3.00 11.15
CA ASN A 189 -9.00 -4.27 10.74
C ASN A 189 -9.41 -4.68 9.33
N PHE A 190 -10.73 -4.75 9.04
CA PHE A 190 -11.19 -5.17 7.72
C PHE A 190 -10.87 -4.17 6.62
N THR A 191 -10.81 -2.86 6.93
CA THR A 191 -10.36 -1.86 5.96
C THR A 191 -8.90 -2.07 5.60
N SER A 192 -8.01 -2.24 6.60
CA SER A 192 -6.59 -2.52 6.36
C SER A 192 -6.40 -3.81 5.57
N VAL A 193 -6.99 -4.91 6.03
CA VAL A 193 -6.94 -6.21 5.36
C VAL A 193 -7.44 -6.12 3.92
N GLY A 194 -8.55 -5.42 3.70
CA GLY A 194 -9.11 -5.20 2.37
C GLY A 194 -8.17 -4.45 1.45
N LEU A 195 -7.62 -3.31 1.89
CA LEU A 195 -6.69 -2.50 1.10
C LEU A 195 -5.40 -3.26 0.76
N ILE A 196 -4.80 -3.94 1.74
CA ILE A 196 -3.58 -4.74 1.57
C ILE A 196 -3.81 -5.88 0.56
N ILE A 197 -4.90 -6.64 0.71
CA ILE A 197 -5.21 -7.72 -0.24
C ILE A 197 -5.48 -7.15 -1.63
N MET A 198 -6.27 -6.08 -1.72
CA MET A 198 -6.61 -5.47 -3.00
C MET A 198 -5.35 -5.02 -3.74
N SER A 199 -4.43 -4.33 -3.10
CA SER A 199 -3.18 -3.89 -3.74
C SER A 199 -2.29 -5.06 -4.14
N GLY A 200 -2.18 -6.09 -3.30
CA GLY A 200 -1.36 -7.28 -3.53
C GLY A 200 -1.83 -8.19 -4.67
N LEU A 201 -3.10 -8.12 -5.07
CA LEU A 201 -3.62 -8.92 -6.20
C LEU A 201 -3.09 -8.47 -7.56
N GLY A 202 -2.73 -7.19 -7.70
CA GLY A 202 -2.26 -6.60 -8.95
C GLY A 202 -3.38 -6.23 -9.93
N PHE A 203 -3.12 -5.18 -10.71
CA PHE A 203 -4.13 -4.57 -11.60
C PHE A 203 -4.62 -5.50 -12.71
N VAL A 204 -3.80 -6.45 -13.19
CA VAL A 204 -4.18 -7.42 -14.23
C VAL A 204 -5.33 -8.29 -13.74
N VAL A 205 -5.28 -8.73 -12.48
CA VAL A 205 -6.33 -9.55 -11.85
C VAL A 205 -7.60 -8.73 -11.66
N TRP A 206 -7.47 -7.47 -11.23
CA TRP A 206 -8.61 -6.58 -11.06
C TRP A 206 -9.40 -6.38 -12.34
N TRP A 207 -8.71 -6.16 -13.47
CA TRP A 207 -9.39 -5.98 -14.75
C TRP A 207 -10.01 -7.26 -15.26
N ASP A 208 -9.37 -8.41 -15.05
CA ASP A 208 -9.98 -9.67 -15.42
C ASP A 208 -11.28 -9.92 -14.64
N ILE A 209 -11.26 -9.72 -13.33
CA ILE A 209 -12.46 -9.82 -12.47
C ILE A 209 -13.52 -8.82 -12.92
N TRP A 210 -13.15 -7.54 -13.11
CA TRP A 210 -14.07 -6.48 -13.50
C TRP A 210 -14.74 -6.74 -14.86
N ASP A 211 -14.00 -7.28 -15.83
CA ASP A 211 -14.55 -7.68 -17.13
C ASP A 211 -15.62 -8.78 -16.95
N LYS A 212 -15.37 -9.77 -16.09
CA LYS A 212 -16.32 -10.84 -15.83
C LYS A 212 -17.56 -10.32 -15.09
N ILE A 213 -17.38 -9.46 -14.10
CA ILE A 213 -18.51 -8.81 -13.38
C ILE A 213 -19.38 -8.04 -14.38
N LYS A 214 -18.79 -7.23 -15.26
CA LYS A 214 -19.55 -6.54 -16.32
C LYS A 214 -20.31 -7.47 -17.23
N ARG A 215 -19.76 -8.65 -17.56
CA ARG A 215 -20.48 -9.66 -18.36
C ARG A 215 -21.64 -10.27 -17.60
N VAL A 216 -21.52 -10.44 -16.28
CA VAL A 216 -22.61 -10.90 -15.43
C VAL A 216 -23.74 -9.87 -15.38
N ILE A 217 -23.42 -8.59 -15.12
CA ILE A 217 -24.40 -7.50 -15.07
C ILE A 217 -25.15 -7.36 -16.40
N ARG A 218 -24.48 -7.64 -17.54
CA ARG A 218 -25.08 -7.62 -18.87
C ARG A 218 -25.84 -8.92 -19.24
N GLY A 219 -26.01 -9.84 -18.31
CA GLY A 219 -26.69 -11.13 -18.54
C GLY A 219 -25.95 -12.12 -19.45
N LYS A 220 -24.67 -11.83 -19.77
CA LYS A 220 -23.87 -12.68 -20.69
C LYS A 220 -23.10 -13.80 -20.01
N LEU A 221 -23.07 -13.81 -18.66
CA LEU A 221 -22.35 -14.81 -17.88
C LEU A 221 -23.09 -15.06 -16.57
N PRO A 222 -23.38 -16.31 -16.17
CA PRO A 222 -23.93 -16.61 -14.87
C PRO A 222 -22.88 -16.42 -13.76
N VAL A 223 -23.29 -15.94 -12.57
CA VAL A 223 -22.40 -15.63 -11.42
C VAL A 223 -21.50 -16.82 -11.06
N GLY A 224 -22.06 -18.05 -10.98
CA GLY A 224 -21.31 -19.26 -10.63
C GLY A 224 -20.22 -19.66 -11.64
N ARG A 225 -20.16 -19.03 -12.82
CA ARG A 225 -19.12 -19.29 -13.84
C ARG A 225 -18.04 -18.21 -13.89
N ILE A 226 -18.06 -17.20 -13.03
CA ILE A 226 -17.06 -16.14 -12.99
C ILE A 226 -15.66 -16.75 -12.86
N PHE A 227 -15.43 -17.55 -11.81
CA PHE A 227 -14.12 -18.16 -11.53
C PHE A 227 -13.63 -19.05 -12.68
N LYS A 228 -14.51 -19.87 -13.29
CA LYS A 228 -14.15 -20.72 -14.43
C LYS A 228 -13.67 -19.91 -15.64
N ASN A 229 -14.20 -18.71 -15.85
CA ASN A 229 -13.91 -17.85 -16.99
C ASN A 229 -12.75 -16.85 -16.74
N LEU A 230 -12.14 -16.82 -15.53
CA LEU A 230 -10.94 -16.04 -15.29
C LEU A 230 -9.73 -16.61 -16.05
N ARG A 231 -8.77 -15.74 -16.35
CA ARG A 231 -7.48 -16.15 -16.90
C ARG A 231 -6.73 -17.04 -15.90
N LEU A 232 -5.86 -17.91 -16.39
CA LEU A 232 -5.07 -18.82 -15.54
C LEU A 232 -4.28 -18.04 -14.48
N HIS A 233 -3.61 -16.95 -14.87
CA HIS A 233 -2.90 -16.07 -13.95
C HIS A 233 -3.79 -15.58 -12.80
N SER A 234 -4.97 -15.06 -13.11
CA SER A 234 -5.91 -14.55 -12.09
C SER A 234 -6.39 -15.66 -11.14
N LYS A 235 -6.62 -16.88 -11.67
CA LYS A 235 -6.99 -18.04 -10.84
C LYS A 235 -5.89 -18.39 -9.86
N ILE A 236 -4.64 -18.50 -10.35
CA ILE A 236 -3.48 -18.84 -9.51
C ILE A 236 -3.30 -17.78 -8.41
N VAL A 237 -3.32 -16.49 -8.78
CA VAL A 237 -3.15 -15.40 -7.80
C VAL A 237 -4.24 -15.43 -6.73
N LEU A 238 -5.51 -15.60 -7.11
CA LEU A 238 -6.62 -15.66 -6.16
C LEU A 238 -6.54 -16.88 -5.25
N MET A 239 -6.24 -18.06 -5.81
CA MET A 239 -6.11 -19.30 -5.03
C MET A 239 -4.94 -19.21 -4.04
N MET A 240 -3.76 -18.76 -4.50
CA MET A 240 -2.59 -18.61 -3.64
C MET A 240 -2.81 -17.57 -2.54
N THR A 241 -3.46 -16.44 -2.89
CA THR A 241 -3.86 -15.44 -1.89
C THR A 241 -4.77 -16.04 -0.82
N LEU A 242 -5.78 -16.79 -1.22
CA LEU A 242 -6.72 -17.43 -0.29
C LEU A 242 -6.00 -18.45 0.60
N ILE A 243 -5.18 -19.34 0.01
CA ILE A 243 -4.43 -20.36 0.74
C ILE A 243 -3.50 -19.73 1.78
N LEU A 244 -2.74 -18.69 1.37
CA LEU A 244 -1.79 -18.04 2.27
C LEU A 244 -2.49 -17.25 3.37
N VAL A 245 -3.57 -16.53 3.06
CA VAL A 245 -4.32 -15.76 4.06
C VAL A 245 -5.01 -16.70 5.05
N VAL A 246 -5.75 -17.69 4.57
CA VAL A 246 -6.47 -18.63 5.44
C VAL A 246 -5.49 -19.51 6.19
N GLY A 247 -4.50 -20.09 5.51
CA GLY A 247 -3.48 -20.92 6.13
C GLY A 247 -2.68 -20.17 7.20
N GLY A 248 -2.20 -18.95 6.88
CA GLY A 248 -1.51 -18.10 7.84
C GLY A 248 -2.38 -17.73 9.05
N THR A 249 -3.66 -17.39 8.81
CA THR A 249 -4.61 -17.08 9.89
C THR A 249 -4.79 -18.27 10.83
N VAL A 250 -4.98 -19.47 10.27
CA VAL A 250 -5.17 -20.70 11.07
C VAL A 250 -3.90 -21.04 11.82
N LEU A 251 -2.73 -20.96 11.20
CA LEU A 251 -1.45 -21.25 11.87
C LEU A 251 -1.19 -20.28 13.02
N ILE A 252 -1.33 -18.96 12.79
CA ILE A 252 -1.13 -17.96 13.86
C ILE A 252 -2.13 -18.20 15.00
N PHE A 253 -3.39 -18.48 14.68
CA PHE A 253 -4.40 -18.78 15.69
C PHE A 253 -4.01 -20.05 16.50
N LEU A 254 -3.59 -21.12 15.85
CA LEU A 254 -3.24 -22.38 16.53
C LEU A 254 -2.01 -22.26 17.44
N PHE A 255 -0.97 -21.55 17.00
CA PHE A 255 0.25 -21.40 17.78
C PHE A 255 0.11 -20.40 18.92
N ASP A 256 -0.63 -19.30 18.72
CA ASP A 256 -0.67 -18.19 19.67
C ASP A 256 -1.99 -18.04 20.45
N HIS A 257 -3.01 -18.89 20.22
CA HIS A 257 -4.31 -18.75 20.90
C HIS A 257 -4.23 -18.83 22.43
N GLY A 258 -3.23 -19.51 22.96
CA GLY A 258 -2.97 -19.67 24.40
C GLY A 258 -1.90 -18.72 24.95
N ASN A 259 -1.19 -17.98 24.10
CA ASN A 259 -0.11 -17.09 24.52
C ASN A 259 -0.66 -15.77 25.08
N PRO A 260 -0.56 -15.50 26.41
CA PRO A 260 -1.13 -14.29 27.02
C PRO A 260 -0.42 -13.01 26.59
N GLU A 261 0.81 -13.08 26.09
CA GLU A 261 1.56 -11.92 25.63
C GLU A 261 1.13 -11.46 24.23
N SER A 262 0.61 -12.37 23.39
CA SER A 262 0.14 -12.08 22.05
C SER A 262 -1.39 -11.93 21.96
N ILE A 263 -2.09 -12.99 21.57
CA ILE A 263 -3.55 -12.96 21.36
C ILE A 263 -4.34 -13.70 22.46
N GLY A 264 -3.66 -14.39 23.39
CA GLY A 264 -4.28 -15.29 24.36
C GLY A 264 -5.32 -14.64 25.28
N THR A 265 -5.19 -13.36 25.59
CA THR A 265 -6.11 -12.63 26.49
C THR A 265 -7.34 -12.07 25.80
N TYR A 266 -7.38 -12.07 24.44
CA TYR A 266 -8.49 -11.48 23.69
C TYR A 266 -9.71 -12.40 23.63
N SER A 267 -10.87 -11.81 23.33
CA SER A 267 -12.08 -12.57 23.04
C SER A 267 -11.90 -13.45 21.80
N PRO A 268 -12.64 -14.56 21.66
CA PRO A 268 -12.49 -15.48 20.53
C PRO A 268 -12.61 -14.78 19.15
N GLY A 269 -13.54 -13.83 19.00
CA GLY A 269 -13.68 -13.06 17.78
C GLY A 269 -12.49 -12.16 17.49
N THR A 270 -11.94 -11.51 18.52
CA THR A 270 -10.74 -10.65 18.40
C THR A 270 -9.51 -11.48 18.07
N LYS A 271 -9.36 -12.69 18.66
CA LYS A 271 -8.26 -13.62 18.33
C LYS A 271 -8.24 -13.95 16.84
N TRP A 272 -9.39 -14.31 16.26
CA TRP A 272 -9.50 -14.59 14.84
C TRP A 272 -9.19 -13.37 13.97
N MET A 273 -9.69 -12.20 14.37
CA MET A 273 -9.46 -10.96 13.65
C MET A 273 -7.99 -10.53 13.69
N ALA A 274 -7.34 -10.62 14.86
CA ALA A 274 -5.91 -10.33 15.01
C ALA A 274 -5.04 -11.33 14.22
N SER A 275 -5.39 -12.64 14.25
CA SER A 275 -4.70 -13.65 13.45
C SER A 275 -4.86 -13.41 11.94
N LEU A 276 -6.05 -13.01 11.49
CA LEU A 276 -6.29 -12.64 10.10
C LEU A 276 -5.48 -11.39 9.70
N PHE A 277 -5.50 -10.36 10.55
CA PHE A 277 -4.73 -9.14 10.30
C PHE A 277 -3.25 -9.45 10.18
N GLN A 278 -2.71 -10.22 11.12
CA GLN A 278 -1.30 -10.59 11.13
C GLN A 278 -0.91 -11.45 9.93
N SER A 279 -1.75 -12.42 9.54
CA SER A 279 -1.54 -13.21 8.32
C SER A 279 -1.50 -12.35 7.04
N VAL A 280 -2.30 -11.28 6.99
CA VAL A 280 -2.34 -10.39 5.83
C VAL A 280 -1.17 -9.40 5.85
N THR A 281 -0.80 -8.85 7.01
CA THR A 281 0.28 -7.86 7.12
C THR A 281 1.65 -8.44 6.80
N THR A 282 1.89 -9.72 7.09
CA THR A 282 3.14 -10.43 6.71
C THR A 282 3.35 -10.50 5.19
N ARG A 283 2.36 -10.14 4.40
CA ARG A 283 2.47 -9.97 2.94
C ARG A 283 2.96 -8.58 2.56
N THR A 284 3.99 -8.11 3.26
CA THR A 284 4.72 -6.86 3.00
C THR A 284 3.96 -5.57 3.35
N ALA A 285 2.99 -5.60 4.29
CA ALA A 285 2.23 -4.39 4.63
C ALA A 285 2.86 -3.55 5.74
N GLY A 286 3.55 -4.17 6.73
CA GLY A 286 4.29 -3.48 7.78
C GLY A 286 3.48 -3.03 9.00
N PHE A 287 2.14 -2.88 8.90
CA PHE A 287 1.30 -2.59 10.06
C PHE A 287 1.19 -3.78 11.01
N PHE A 288 0.96 -3.51 12.29
CA PHE A 288 0.67 -4.54 13.27
C PHE A 288 -0.43 -4.11 14.23
N THR A 289 -1.24 -5.07 14.65
CA THR A 289 -2.23 -4.94 15.73
C THR A 289 -1.78 -5.68 16.99
N VAL A 290 -0.80 -6.56 16.84
CA VAL A 290 -0.09 -7.26 17.94
C VAL A 290 1.39 -7.19 17.59
N SER A 291 2.24 -6.74 18.54
CA SER A 291 3.68 -6.65 18.30
C SER A 291 4.26 -8.02 17.95
N GLN A 292 5.10 -8.06 16.91
CA GLN A 292 5.69 -9.32 16.43
C GLN A 292 6.63 -9.96 17.46
N GLU A 293 7.23 -9.16 18.34
CA GLU A 293 8.10 -9.64 19.43
C GLU A 293 7.36 -10.52 20.48
N ARG A 294 6.02 -10.42 20.51
CA ARG A 294 5.16 -11.12 21.48
C ARG A 294 4.66 -12.48 21.00
N PHE A 295 4.91 -12.81 19.73
CA PHE A 295 4.51 -14.12 19.20
C PHE A 295 5.42 -15.24 19.70
N SER A 296 4.86 -16.46 19.82
CA SER A 296 5.61 -17.67 20.20
C SER A 296 6.68 -17.98 19.15
N ASN A 297 7.89 -18.31 19.61
CA ASN A 297 9.00 -18.76 18.76
C ASN A 297 8.79 -20.20 18.25
#